data_740aa7737628365c25cee471a464da72
#
_entry.id   740aa7737628365c25cee471a464da72
#
_cell.length_a   1.000
_cell.length_b   1.000
_cell.length_c   1.000
_cell.angle_alpha   90.00
_cell.angle_beta   90.00
_cell.angle_gamma   90.00
#
_symmetry.space_group_name_H-M   'P 1'
#
loop_
_entity.id
_entity.type
_entity.pdbx_description
1 polymer ?
#
loop_
_entity_poly.entity_id
_entity_poly.type
_entity_poly.pdbx_seq_one_letter_code
_entity_poly.pdbx_strand_id
1 'polypeptide(L)'
;MKVVMVEPGQYARIEELDTGLESLQKAVGGLIDCAYPWQEEVCIVCNDEGLINGMPLNRNVENYQPIAGPFFVCGIEGEDFCSLTDKQAQRYQAMFLQPELFVPYKNGLMQLKYDDPNLPGAPSSIKEAYQKRNNLPELGFCSVPDLNMIMLVKYGQVGYWPIEHFPEGMGAEEYADTLNQMIGVSKPQQTAMLYGSMFGWSIPAARPERYDEHGKPKPREQQRGQKER
;
A
#
# COMPACT_ATOMS: atom_id res chain seq x y z
N MET A 1 -0.41 -25.95 -7.39
CA MET A 1 0.94 -25.42 -7.69
C MET A 1 1.29 -24.28 -6.77
N LYS A 2 2.55 -24.20 -6.37
CA LYS A 2 3.07 -23.11 -5.53
C LYS A 2 3.24 -21.84 -6.33
N VAL A 3 2.58 -20.76 -5.90
CA VAL A 3 2.59 -19.44 -6.54
C VAL A 3 2.88 -18.34 -5.54
N VAL A 4 3.21 -17.15 -6.04
CA VAL A 4 3.14 -15.91 -5.25
C VAL A 4 1.91 -15.14 -5.69
N MET A 5 0.91 -15.09 -4.83
CA MET A 5 -0.32 -14.33 -5.04
C MET A 5 -0.12 -12.87 -4.62
N VAL A 6 -0.59 -11.95 -5.45
CA VAL A 6 -0.50 -10.51 -5.24
C VAL A 6 -1.85 -9.87 -5.52
N GLU A 7 -2.50 -9.38 -4.49
CA GLU A 7 -3.79 -8.69 -4.58
C GLU A 7 -3.64 -7.19 -4.31
N PRO A 8 -4.49 -6.35 -4.93
CA PRO A 8 -4.48 -4.91 -4.66
C PRO A 8 -4.65 -4.62 -3.17
N GLY A 9 -3.81 -3.75 -2.62
CA GLY A 9 -3.88 -3.36 -1.21
C GLY A 9 -3.47 -4.44 -0.19
N GLN A 10 -2.92 -5.58 -0.61
CA GLN A 10 -2.52 -6.68 0.26
C GLN A 10 -1.02 -6.95 0.18
N TYR A 11 -0.45 -7.57 1.21
CA TYR A 11 0.90 -8.14 1.15
C TYR A 11 0.94 -9.36 0.26
N ALA A 12 1.99 -9.48 -0.57
CA ALA A 12 2.19 -10.66 -1.39
C ALA A 12 2.41 -11.90 -0.50
N ARG A 13 1.79 -13.01 -0.86
CA ARG A 13 1.86 -14.27 -0.11
C ARG A 13 2.16 -15.46 -1.00
N ILE A 14 2.84 -16.43 -0.44
CA ILE A 14 3.03 -17.74 -1.07
C ILE A 14 1.80 -18.58 -0.75
N GLU A 15 1.17 -19.16 -1.77
CA GLU A 15 0.05 -20.07 -1.58
C GLU A 15 0.05 -21.20 -2.61
N GLU A 16 -0.75 -22.23 -2.36
CA GLU A 16 -1.00 -23.31 -3.31
C GLU A 16 -2.27 -23.01 -4.09
N LEU A 17 -2.15 -22.99 -5.42
CA LEU A 17 -3.26 -22.77 -6.33
C LEU A 17 -3.51 -24.05 -7.17
N ASP A 18 -4.78 -24.36 -7.42
CA ASP A 18 -5.16 -25.41 -8.35
C ASP A 18 -4.79 -25.00 -9.79
N THR A 19 -4.33 -25.97 -10.59
CA THR A 19 -3.88 -25.73 -11.96
C THR A 19 -5.01 -25.73 -12.99
N GLY A 20 -6.25 -26.03 -12.58
CA GLY A 20 -7.41 -25.97 -13.47
C GLY A 20 -7.68 -24.55 -13.95
N LEU A 21 -7.99 -24.38 -15.24
CA LEU A 21 -8.26 -23.07 -15.86
C LEU A 21 -9.27 -22.23 -15.07
N GLU A 22 -10.33 -22.85 -14.57
CA GLU A 22 -11.38 -22.21 -13.80
C GLU A 22 -10.84 -21.62 -12.47
N SER A 23 -9.91 -22.34 -11.83
CA SER A 23 -9.22 -21.87 -10.61
C SER A 23 -8.31 -20.67 -10.90
N LEU A 24 -7.55 -20.73 -12.01
CA LEU A 24 -6.66 -19.64 -12.43
C LEU A 24 -7.45 -18.38 -12.78
N GLN A 25 -8.52 -18.52 -13.53
CA GLN A 25 -9.42 -17.42 -13.89
C GLN A 25 -10.08 -16.80 -12.66
N LYS A 26 -10.49 -17.63 -11.70
CA LYS A 26 -11.02 -17.14 -10.42
C LYS A 26 -9.99 -16.35 -9.61
N ALA A 27 -8.74 -16.80 -9.62
CA ALA A 27 -7.65 -16.14 -8.88
C ALA A 27 -7.36 -14.72 -9.39
N VAL A 28 -7.49 -14.48 -10.71
CA VAL A 28 -7.28 -13.15 -11.31
C VAL A 28 -8.57 -12.37 -11.56
N GLY A 29 -9.73 -12.99 -11.32
CA GLY A 29 -11.04 -12.36 -11.48
C GLY A 29 -11.53 -12.24 -12.92
N GLY A 30 -11.08 -13.11 -13.86
CA GLY A 30 -11.54 -13.12 -15.24
C GLY A 30 -10.65 -13.91 -16.18
N LEU A 31 -10.65 -13.58 -17.46
CA LEU A 31 -9.76 -14.20 -18.45
C LEU A 31 -8.30 -13.95 -18.08
N ILE A 32 -7.47 -14.94 -18.31
CA ILE A 32 -6.03 -14.87 -17.98
C ILE A 32 -5.21 -14.38 -19.17
N ASP A 33 -4.23 -13.54 -18.88
CA ASP A 33 -3.12 -13.18 -19.77
C ASP A 33 -1.78 -13.38 -19.04
N CYS A 34 -0.70 -13.55 -19.81
CA CYS A 34 0.64 -13.83 -19.29
C CYS A 34 1.63 -12.75 -19.67
N ALA A 35 2.31 -12.17 -18.68
CA ALA A 35 3.45 -11.29 -18.87
C ALA A 35 4.76 -12.00 -18.51
N TYR A 36 5.80 -11.75 -19.30
CA TYR A 36 7.13 -12.38 -19.19
C TYR A 36 8.20 -11.31 -18.93
N PRO A 37 8.23 -10.69 -17.75
CA PRO A 37 9.16 -9.59 -17.50
C PRO A 37 10.61 -10.04 -17.28
N TRP A 38 10.84 -11.31 -17.05
CA TRP A 38 12.16 -11.84 -16.69
C TRP A 38 12.70 -12.87 -17.71
N GLN A 39 14.00 -12.97 -17.80
CA GLN A 39 14.70 -13.97 -18.63
C GLN A 39 14.86 -15.29 -17.87
N GLU A 40 13.77 -15.85 -17.37
CA GLU A 40 13.71 -17.14 -16.70
C GLU A 40 12.33 -17.78 -16.93
N GLU A 41 12.22 -19.08 -16.68
CA GLU A 41 10.97 -19.84 -16.88
C GLU A 41 9.94 -19.55 -15.77
N VAL A 42 9.52 -18.29 -15.72
CA VAL A 42 8.54 -17.75 -14.77
C VAL A 42 7.70 -16.70 -15.49
N CYS A 43 6.41 -16.67 -15.22
CA CYS A 43 5.52 -15.63 -15.72
C CYS A 43 4.66 -15.01 -14.61
N ILE A 44 4.10 -13.86 -14.93
CA ILE A 44 2.99 -13.26 -14.22
C ILE A 44 1.71 -13.65 -14.96
N VAL A 45 0.74 -14.21 -14.24
CA VAL A 45 -0.61 -14.46 -14.78
C VAL A 45 -1.55 -13.43 -14.15
N CYS A 46 -2.19 -12.64 -14.99
CA CYS A 46 -3.07 -11.53 -14.58
C CYS A 46 -4.38 -11.56 -15.37
N ASN A 47 -5.29 -10.65 -15.04
CA ASN A 47 -6.53 -10.48 -15.80
C ASN A 47 -6.24 -9.76 -17.13
N ASP A 48 -6.67 -10.35 -18.25
CA ASP A 48 -6.50 -9.82 -19.61
C ASP A 48 -7.16 -8.44 -19.80
N GLU A 49 -8.30 -8.22 -19.16
CA GLU A 49 -9.09 -7.00 -19.27
C GLU A 49 -9.06 -6.11 -18.02
N GLY A 50 -8.12 -6.35 -17.09
CA GLY A 50 -8.12 -5.71 -15.79
C GLY A 50 -8.14 -4.19 -15.84
N LEU A 51 -7.34 -3.57 -16.71
CA LEU A 51 -7.34 -2.11 -16.93
C LEU A 51 -8.64 -1.62 -17.58
N ILE A 52 -9.17 -2.33 -18.57
CA ILE A 52 -10.40 -1.98 -19.29
C ILE A 52 -11.60 -2.04 -18.36
N ASN A 53 -11.62 -3.05 -17.48
CA ASN A 53 -12.70 -3.25 -16.50
C ASN A 53 -12.57 -2.34 -15.26
N GLY A 54 -11.56 -1.45 -15.22
CA GLY A 54 -11.36 -0.50 -14.13
C GLY A 54 -10.96 -1.17 -12.81
N MET A 55 -10.31 -2.34 -12.86
CA MET A 55 -9.78 -2.97 -11.66
C MET A 55 -8.74 -2.05 -10.99
N PRO A 56 -8.62 -2.08 -9.65
CA PRO A 56 -7.61 -1.29 -8.95
C PRO A 56 -6.20 -1.62 -9.44
N LEU A 57 -5.37 -0.58 -9.63
CA LEU A 57 -3.93 -0.78 -9.89
C LEU A 57 -3.29 -1.50 -8.70
N ASN A 58 -2.44 -2.48 -8.98
CA ASN A 58 -1.91 -3.38 -7.97
C ASN A 58 -0.41 -3.17 -7.74
N ARG A 59 0.41 -3.47 -8.74
CA ARG A 59 1.88 -3.34 -8.66
C ARG A 59 2.43 -2.82 -9.98
N ASN A 60 3.47 -2.03 -9.88
CA ASN A 60 4.28 -1.70 -11.04
C ASN A 60 5.26 -2.86 -11.33
N VAL A 61 5.35 -3.26 -12.59
CA VAL A 61 6.30 -4.25 -13.07
C VAL A 61 7.24 -3.57 -14.05
N GLU A 62 8.54 -3.71 -13.81
CA GLU A 62 9.57 -3.07 -14.65
C GLU A 62 9.37 -3.43 -16.13
N ASN A 63 9.41 -2.42 -16.99
CA ASN A 63 9.16 -2.51 -18.44
C ASN A 63 7.74 -2.89 -18.88
N TYR A 64 6.79 -2.91 -17.95
CA TYR A 64 5.37 -3.10 -18.21
C TYR A 64 4.56 -1.94 -17.66
N GLN A 65 3.29 -1.85 -18.06
CA GLN A 65 2.33 -0.98 -17.38
C GLN A 65 2.00 -1.56 -15.99
N PRO A 66 1.55 -0.74 -15.03
CA PRO A 66 1.05 -1.25 -13.78
C PRO A 66 -0.04 -2.30 -14.02
N ILE A 67 0.06 -3.44 -13.35
CA ILE A 67 -0.96 -4.49 -13.43
C ILE A 67 -2.19 -4.03 -12.63
N ALA A 68 -3.36 -4.19 -13.23
CA ALA A 68 -4.64 -3.94 -12.57
C ALA A 68 -5.28 -5.27 -12.14
N GLY A 69 -5.88 -5.29 -10.94
CA GLY A 69 -6.48 -6.47 -10.36
C GLY A 69 -5.47 -7.43 -9.72
N PRO A 70 -5.95 -8.58 -9.20
CA PRO A 70 -5.10 -9.64 -8.68
C PRO A 70 -4.24 -10.27 -9.78
N PHE A 71 -3.05 -10.71 -9.41
CA PHE A 71 -2.19 -11.53 -10.26
C PHE A 71 -1.40 -12.52 -9.42
N PHE A 72 -0.85 -13.54 -10.07
CA PHE A 72 0.10 -14.43 -9.41
C PHE A 72 1.33 -14.67 -10.28
N VAL A 73 2.43 -15.02 -9.61
CA VAL A 73 3.68 -15.44 -10.24
C VAL A 73 3.79 -16.94 -10.14
N CYS A 74 4.01 -17.63 -11.27
CA CYS A 74 4.22 -19.08 -11.33
C CYS A 74 5.39 -19.44 -12.22
N GLY A 75 5.84 -20.69 -12.12
CA GLY A 75 6.82 -21.26 -13.03
C GLY A 75 6.18 -21.68 -14.36
N ILE A 76 7.03 -21.91 -15.36
CA ILE A 76 6.66 -22.42 -16.68
C ILE A 76 7.50 -23.67 -16.97
N GLU A 77 6.88 -24.71 -17.47
CA GLU A 77 7.55 -25.91 -17.98
C GLU A 77 6.95 -26.28 -19.35
N GLY A 78 7.68 -25.93 -20.40
CA GLY A 78 7.13 -26.04 -21.77
C GLY A 78 5.99 -25.05 -22.01
N GLU A 79 4.78 -25.57 -22.23
CA GLU A 79 3.56 -24.75 -22.40
C GLU A 79 2.69 -24.69 -21.13
N ASP A 80 3.07 -25.40 -20.06
CA ASP A 80 2.27 -25.56 -18.86
C ASP A 80 2.75 -24.67 -17.71
N PHE A 81 1.82 -24.21 -16.89
CA PHE A 81 2.14 -23.56 -15.62
C PHE A 81 2.56 -24.60 -14.59
N CYS A 82 3.63 -24.30 -13.85
CA CYS A 82 4.14 -25.16 -12.82
C CYS A 82 4.44 -24.41 -11.50
N SER A 83 4.81 -25.17 -10.46
CA SER A 83 5.17 -24.61 -9.17
C SER A 83 6.46 -23.82 -9.25
N LEU A 84 6.50 -22.66 -8.57
CA LEU A 84 7.77 -22.02 -8.25
C LEU A 84 8.61 -22.90 -7.32
N THR A 85 9.91 -22.89 -7.50
CA THR A 85 10.84 -23.38 -6.47
C THR A 85 10.76 -22.50 -5.22
N ASP A 86 11.15 -23.04 -4.06
CA ASP A 86 11.15 -22.25 -2.80
C ASP A 86 11.95 -20.95 -2.90
N LYS A 87 13.08 -21.01 -3.59
CA LYS A 87 13.94 -19.83 -3.81
C LYS A 87 13.27 -18.78 -4.69
N GLN A 88 12.58 -19.19 -5.75
CA GLN A 88 11.81 -18.29 -6.62
C GLN A 88 10.64 -17.69 -5.85
N ALA A 89 9.87 -18.51 -5.13
CA ALA A 89 8.73 -18.07 -4.35
C ALA A 89 9.13 -16.99 -3.31
N GLN A 90 10.19 -17.22 -2.57
CA GLN A 90 10.72 -16.23 -1.61
C GLN A 90 11.18 -14.95 -2.29
N ARG A 91 11.87 -15.03 -3.43
CA ARG A 91 12.34 -13.87 -4.19
C ARG A 91 11.18 -13.03 -4.72
N TYR A 92 10.18 -13.64 -5.35
CA TYR A 92 9.03 -12.93 -5.90
C TYR A 92 8.09 -12.41 -4.82
N GLN A 93 7.94 -13.15 -3.71
CA GLN A 93 7.23 -12.63 -2.55
C GLN A 93 7.91 -11.36 -2.01
N ALA A 94 9.23 -11.37 -1.86
CA ALA A 94 9.97 -10.19 -1.39
C ALA A 94 9.88 -9.01 -2.39
N MET A 95 9.90 -9.29 -3.70
CA MET A 95 9.78 -8.30 -4.76
C MET A 95 8.44 -7.54 -4.70
N PHE A 96 7.34 -8.26 -4.51
CA PHE A 96 5.97 -7.72 -4.50
C PHE A 96 5.40 -7.57 -3.10
N LEU A 97 6.21 -7.69 -2.05
CA LEU A 97 5.74 -7.78 -0.67
C LEU A 97 4.79 -6.65 -0.30
N GLN A 98 5.25 -5.41 -0.46
CA GLN A 98 4.49 -4.24 -0.02
C GLN A 98 3.38 -3.88 -1.00
N PRO A 99 2.18 -3.55 -0.51
CA PRO A 99 1.15 -2.95 -1.36
C PRO A 99 1.60 -1.59 -1.89
N GLU A 100 1.06 -1.23 -3.04
CA GLU A 100 1.36 0.01 -3.73
C GLU A 100 0.10 0.85 -3.90
N LEU A 101 0.23 2.15 -3.69
CA LEU A 101 -0.78 3.16 -3.97
C LEU A 101 -0.35 3.95 -5.20
N PHE A 102 -1.27 4.16 -6.12
CA PHE A 102 -1.06 4.97 -7.32
C PHE A 102 -1.85 6.26 -7.20
N VAL A 103 -1.15 7.38 -7.17
CA VAL A 103 -1.73 8.71 -6.99
C VAL A 103 -1.48 9.55 -8.23
N PRO A 104 -2.49 10.18 -8.83
CA PRO A 104 -2.29 11.16 -9.90
C PRO A 104 -1.34 12.27 -9.45
N TYR A 105 -0.28 12.49 -10.23
CA TYR A 105 0.72 13.51 -9.91
C TYR A 105 1.28 14.12 -11.19
N LYS A 106 1.15 15.43 -11.36
CA LYS A 106 1.52 16.13 -12.59
C LYS A 106 0.86 15.47 -13.82
N ASN A 107 1.64 15.01 -14.76
CA ASN A 107 1.17 14.40 -16.02
C ASN A 107 1.19 12.86 -15.98
N GLY A 108 1.25 12.25 -14.81
CA GLY A 108 1.35 10.80 -14.66
C GLY A 108 0.83 10.28 -13.34
N LEU A 109 1.33 9.13 -12.93
CA LEU A 109 1.01 8.49 -11.66
C LEU A 109 2.26 8.45 -10.79
N MET A 110 2.13 8.88 -9.54
CA MET A 110 3.12 8.62 -8.51
C MET A 110 2.81 7.26 -7.88
N GLN A 111 3.79 6.39 -7.85
CA GLN A 111 3.73 5.08 -7.22
C GLN A 111 4.33 5.15 -5.83
N LEU A 112 3.61 4.69 -4.84
CA LEU A 112 4.01 4.72 -3.44
C LEU A 112 3.85 3.34 -2.80
N LYS A 113 4.95 2.73 -2.36
CA LYS A 113 4.88 1.56 -1.48
C LYS A 113 4.53 2.02 -0.08
N TYR A 114 3.66 1.26 0.61
CA TYR A 114 3.26 1.57 1.97
C TYR A 114 3.20 0.33 2.85
N ASP A 115 3.26 0.57 4.15
CA ASP A 115 3.15 -0.45 5.20
C ASP A 115 1.89 -0.20 6.03
N ASP A 116 1.02 -1.20 6.09
CA ASP A 116 -0.09 -1.24 7.05
C ASP A 116 0.06 -2.48 7.94
N PRO A 117 0.39 -2.31 9.24
CA PRO A 117 0.58 -3.42 10.17
C PRO A 117 -0.71 -4.20 10.45
N ASN A 118 -1.88 -3.65 10.08
CA ASN A 118 -3.19 -4.25 10.34
C ASN A 118 -3.65 -5.15 9.19
N LEU A 119 -3.02 -5.06 8.03
CA LEU A 119 -3.37 -5.94 6.91
C LEU A 119 -3.02 -7.40 7.21
N PRO A 120 -3.84 -8.34 6.73
CA PRO A 120 -3.52 -9.77 6.79
C PRO A 120 -2.15 -10.05 6.16
N GLY A 121 -1.37 -10.92 6.81
CA GLY A 121 -0.03 -11.26 6.30
C GLY A 121 1.06 -10.22 6.53
N ALA A 122 0.77 -9.10 7.26
CA ALA A 122 1.79 -8.10 7.58
C ALA A 122 2.98 -8.73 8.31
N PRO A 123 4.22 -8.58 7.79
CA PRO A 123 5.42 -9.10 8.43
C PRO A 123 5.62 -8.55 9.85
N SER A 124 6.18 -9.37 10.74
CA SER A 124 6.49 -8.94 12.13
C SER A 124 7.43 -7.73 12.17
N SER A 125 8.38 -7.65 11.23
CA SER A 125 9.30 -6.51 11.10
C SER A 125 8.57 -5.18 10.86
N ILE A 126 7.47 -5.19 10.10
CA ILE A 126 6.63 -4.01 9.85
C ILE A 126 5.89 -3.62 11.13
N LYS A 127 5.31 -4.60 11.85
CA LYS A 127 4.64 -4.36 13.13
C LYS A 127 5.59 -3.77 14.18
N GLU A 128 6.81 -4.31 14.27
CA GLU A 128 7.85 -3.79 15.15
C GLU A 128 8.29 -2.37 14.76
N ALA A 129 8.51 -2.12 13.48
CA ALA A 129 8.88 -0.79 12.99
C ALA A 129 7.79 0.24 13.29
N TYR A 130 6.53 -0.13 13.12
CA TYR A 130 5.37 0.71 13.45
C TYR A 130 5.33 1.05 14.94
N GLN A 131 5.50 0.07 15.83
CA GLN A 131 5.56 0.29 17.28
C GLN A 131 6.72 1.23 17.68
N LYS A 132 7.90 1.03 17.09
CA LYS A 132 9.07 1.92 17.32
C LYS A 132 8.81 3.37 16.90
N ARG A 133 7.92 3.60 15.95
CA ARG A 133 7.47 4.93 15.51
C ARG A 133 6.29 5.49 16.33
N ASN A 134 6.01 4.99 17.52
CA ASN A 134 4.85 5.36 18.34
C ASN A 134 3.51 5.16 17.61
N ASN A 135 3.36 4.07 16.89
CA ASN A 135 2.22 3.74 16.06
C ASN A 135 1.92 4.80 14.96
N LEU A 136 2.96 5.47 14.49
CA LEU A 136 2.86 6.30 13.29
C LEU A 136 3.18 5.47 12.04
N PRO A 137 2.38 5.61 10.97
CA PRO A 137 2.70 5.02 9.68
C PRO A 137 3.97 5.66 9.09
N GLU A 138 4.60 4.98 8.14
CA GLU A 138 5.75 5.52 7.43
C GLU A 138 5.32 6.63 6.45
N LEU A 139 4.13 6.47 5.88
CA LEU A 139 3.57 7.32 4.84
C LEU A 139 2.20 7.84 5.29
N GLY A 140 1.90 9.09 4.97
CA GLY A 140 0.59 9.68 5.18
C GLY A 140 0.39 10.95 4.36
N PHE A 141 -0.87 11.32 4.20
CA PHE A 141 -1.29 12.49 3.43
C PHE A 141 -1.88 13.52 4.37
N CYS A 142 -1.36 14.75 4.34
CA CYS A 142 -1.83 15.85 5.19
C CYS A 142 -2.33 16.99 4.32
N SER A 143 -3.57 17.41 4.52
CA SER A 143 -4.12 18.57 3.82
C SER A 143 -3.54 19.88 4.37
N VAL A 144 -3.36 20.86 3.50
CA VAL A 144 -3.08 22.26 3.81
C VAL A 144 -4.21 23.09 3.26
N PRO A 145 -5.31 23.28 4.04
CA PRO A 145 -6.55 23.87 3.55
C PRO A 145 -6.36 25.26 2.92
N ASP A 146 -5.55 26.12 3.54
CA ASP A 146 -5.32 27.50 3.06
C ASP A 146 -4.67 27.54 1.66
N LEU A 147 -3.96 26.49 1.27
CA LEU A 147 -3.31 26.36 -0.03
C LEU A 147 -4.06 25.41 -0.98
N ASN A 148 -5.15 24.81 -0.53
CA ASN A 148 -5.87 23.76 -1.23
C ASN A 148 -4.91 22.70 -1.84
N MET A 149 -3.98 22.21 -1.03
CA MET A 149 -2.96 21.24 -1.44
C MET A 149 -2.84 20.10 -0.42
N ILE A 150 -2.28 18.98 -0.86
CA ILE A 150 -1.95 17.85 -0.01
C ILE A 150 -0.43 17.70 0.04
N MET A 151 0.09 17.44 1.23
CA MET A 151 1.47 17.05 1.43
C MET A 151 1.55 15.53 1.65
N LEU A 152 2.43 14.88 0.90
CA LEU A 152 2.87 13.54 1.22
C LEU A 152 3.94 13.63 2.30
N VAL A 153 3.67 13.06 3.47
CA VAL A 153 4.57 13.06 4.62
C VAL A 153 5.16 11.67 4.79
N LYS A 154 6.48 11.57 4.84
CA LYS A 154 7.18 10.34 5.23
C LYS A 154 7.79 10.51 6.62
N TYR A 155 7.69 9.47 7.46
CA TYR A 155 8.24 9.48 8.81
C TYR A 155 9.76 9.72 8.80
N GLY A 156 10.21 10.65 9.64
CA GLY A 156 11.64 10.97 9.79
C GLY A 156 12.25 11.78 8.66
N GLN A 157 11.51 12.11 7.61
CA GLN A 157 12.00 12.97 6.53
C GLN A 157 11.61 14.42 6.75
N VAL A 158 12.61 15.31 6.62
CA VAL A 158 12.41 16.76 6.61
C VAL A 158 12.08 17.16 5.18
N GLY A 159 10.83 17.13 4.82
CA GLY A 159 10.38 17.47 3.48
C GLY A 159 9.07 16.76 3.16
N TYR A 160 8.39 17.31 2.19
CA TYR A 160 7.12 16.82 1.71
C TYR A 160 7.01 17.09 0.21
N TRP A 161 6.17 16.31 -0.46
CA TRP A 161 5.86 16.51 -1.87
C TRP A 161 4.44 17.05 -2.00
N PRO A 162 4.25 18.28 -2.49
CA PRO A 162 2.90 18.80 -2.70
C PRO A 162 2.21 17.98 -3.78
N ILE A 163 0.94 17.64 -3.52
CA ILE A 163 0.03 17.01 -4.46
C ILE A 163 -1.06 18.03 -4.75
N GLU A 164 -1.09 18.55 -5.96
CA GLU A 164 -1.97 19.65 -6.36
C GLU A 164 -3.14 19.18 -7.25
N HIS A 165 -3.13 17.92 -7.67
CA HIS A 165 -4.14 17.36 -8.54
C HIS A 165 -5.10 16.48 -7.75
N PHE A 166 -6.37 16.86 -7.76
CA PHE A 166 -7.44 16.15 -7.08
C PHE A 166 -8.44 15.60 -8.09
N PRO A 167 -9.19 14.55 -7.76
CA PRO A 167 -10.38 14.16 -8.52
C PRO A 167 -11.36 15.31 -8.61
N GLU A 168 -12.08 15.41 -9.73
CA GLU A 168 -13.06 16.47 -9.97
C GLU A 168 -14.12 16.51 -8.86
N GLY A 169 -14.35 17.70 -8.31
CA GLY A 169 -15.34 17.93 -7.24
C GLY A 169 -14.84 17.61 -5.83
N MET A 170 -13.60 17.16 -5.66
CA MET A 170 -13.02 16.80 -4.34
C MET A 170 -12.04 17.86 -3.85
N GLY A 171 -12.14 18.26 -2.57
CA GLY A 171 -11.21 19.18 -1.94
C GLY A 171 -9.98 18.48 -1.37
N ALA A 172 -8.94 19.27 -1.00
CA ALA A 172 -7.69 18.75 -0.46
C ALA A 172 -7.88 17.88 0.79
N GLU A 173 -8.78 18.29 1.70
CA GLU A 173 -9.02 17.54 2.94
C GLU A 173 -9.68 16.20 2.66
N GLU A 174 -10.74 16.18 1.87
CA GLU A 174 -11.49 14.97 1.51
C GLU A 174 -10.60 13.97 0.76
N TYR A 175 -9.79 14.48 -0.17
CA TYR A 175 -8.87 13.61 -0.91
C TYR A 175 -7.74 13.08 -0.04
N ALA A 176 -7.17 13.88 0.87
CA ALA A 176 -6.18 13.39 1.83
C ALA A 176 -6.76 12.29 2.74
N ASP A 177 -8.01 12.45 3.19
CA ASP A 177 -8.70 11.44 3.98
C ASP A 177 -8.92 10.15 3.19
N THR A 178 -9.33 10.25 1.94
CA THR A 178 -9.51 9.11 1.04
C THR A 178 -8.19 8.35 0.85
N LEU A 179 -7.10 9.05 0.54
CA LEU A 179 -5.78 8.43 0.38
C LEU A 179 -5.30 7.77 1.68
N ASN A 180 -5.49 8.43 2.82
CA ASN A 180 -5.13 7.87 4.12
C ASN A 180 -5.95 6.61 4.46
N GLN A 181 -7.23 6.61 4.16
CA GLN A 181 -8.09 5.44 4.36
C GLN A 181 -7.61 4.24 3.53
N MET A 182 -7.19 4.47 2.29
CA MET A 182 -6.67 3.41 1.41
C MET A 182 -5.40 2.75 1.96
N ILE A 183 -4.59 3.47 2.73
CA ILE A 183 -3.34 2.99 3.33
C ILE A 183 -3.44 2.75 4.85
N GLY A 184 -4.64 2.68 5.40
CA GLY A 184 -4.88 2.36 6.80
C GLY A 184 -4.45 3.44 7.80
N VAL A 185 -4.36 4.71 7.40
CA VAL A 185 -3.97 5.86 8.25
C VAL A 185 -5.19 6.57 8.81
N SER A 186 -5.33 6.56 10.13
CA SER A 186 -6.42 7.22 10.83
C SER A 186 -6.21 8.74 10.98
N LYS A 187 -7.30 9.48 11.25
CA LYS A 187 -7.24 10.93 11.52
C LYS A 187 -6.28 11.32 12.65
N PRO A 188 -6.25 10.62 13.81
CA PRO A 188 -5.25 10.90 14.86
C PRO A 188 -3.82 10.73 14.37
N GLN A 189 -3.55 9.71 13.54
CA GLN A 189 -2.23 9.49 12.94
C GLN A 189 -1.86 10.57 11.94
N GLN A 190 -2.79 10.95 11.06
CA GLN A 190 -2.61 12.05 10.11
C GLN A 190 -2.22 13.34 10.83
N THR A 191 -2.96 13.72 11.88
CA THR A 191 -2.67 14.92 12.69
C THR A 191 -1.30 14.81 13.37
N ALA A 192 -1.00 13.65 13.97
CA ALA A 192 0.30 13.44 14.62
C ALA A 192 1.47 13.48 13.63
N MET A 193 1.29 12.99 12.41
CA MET A 193 2.28 13.07 11.33
C MET A 193 2.51 14.51 10.88
N LEU A 194 1.46 15.30 10.75
CA LEU A 194 1.55 16.71 10.40
C LEU A 194 2.41 17.46 11.44
N TYR A 195 2.09 17.31 12.72
CA TYR A 195 2.89 17.94 13.79
C TYR A 195 4.30 17.37 13.87
N GLY A 196 4.49 16.07 13.62
CA GLY A 196 5.80 15.45 13.53
C GLY A 196 6.65 16.08 12.43
N SER A 197 6.08 16.27 11.25
CA SER A 197 6.78 16.89 10.11
C SER A 197 7.14 18.36 10.34
N MET A 198 6.28 19.10 11.05
CA MET A 198 6.47 20.54 11.32
C MET A 198 7.43 20.81 12.48
N PHE A 199 7.37 20.02 13.55
CA PHE A 199 8.02 20.33 14.82
C PHE A 199 8.99 19.27 15.34
N GLY A 200 9.07 18.14 14.68
CA GLY A 200 9.93 17.00 15.04
C GLY A 200 9.17 15.77 15.55
N TRP A 201 9.60 14.62 15.11
CA TRP A 201 8.92 13.34 15.34
C TRP A 201 8.98 12.84 16.78
N SER A 202 9.94 13.32 17.57
CA SER A 202 10.11 12.95 18.98
C SER A 202 9.27 13.77 19.97
N ILE A 203 8.60 14.84 19.51
CA ILE A 203 7.78 15.66 20.37
C ILE A 203 6.47 14.99 20.78
N PRO A 204 5.88 15.37 21.94
CA PRO A 204 4.60 14.82 22.36
C PRO A 204 3.44 15.01 21.37
N ALA A 205 3.48 16.04 20.51
CA ALA A 205 2.46 16.27 19.50
C ALA A 205 2.47 15.23 18.37
N ALA A 206 3.62 14.60 18.10
CA ALA A 206 3.75 13.50 17.12
C ALA A 206 3.30 12.14 17.70
N ARG A 207 2.21 12.11 18.45
CA ARG A 207 1.66 10.92 19.11
C ARG A 207 0.18 10.81 18.86
N PRO A 208 -0.28 9.78 18.09
CA PRO A 208 -1.69 9.61 17.71
C PRO A 208 -2.65 9.56 18.91
N GLU A 209 -2.22 8.96 20.01
CA GLU A 209 -3.05 8.78 21.21
C GLU A 209 -3.48 10.11 21.87
N ARG A 210 -2.87 11.23 21.49
CA ARG A 210 -3.25 12.58 21.97
C ARG A 210 -4.42 13.19 21.25
N TYR A 211 -4.87 12.59 20.19
CA TYR A 211 -5.97 13.09 19.37
C TYR A 211 -7.18 12.17 19.46
N ASP A 212 -8.36 12.72 19.28
CA ASP A 212 -9.61 11.98 19.16
C ASP A 212 -9.77 11.42 17.73
N GLU A 213 -10.85 10.72 17.47
CA GLU A 213 -11.18 10.11 16.17
C GLU A 213 -11.30 11.12 15.02
N HIS A 214 -11.50 12.42 15.36
CA HIS A 214 -11.55 13.51 14.39
C HIS A 214 -10.22 14.25 14.25
N GLY A 215 -9.15 13.77 14.91
CA GLY A 215 -7.83 14.41 14.90
C GLY A 215 -7.72 15.67 15.77
N LYS A 216 -8.70 15.93 16.68
CA LYS A 216 -8.66 17.07 17.60
C LYS A 216 -7.90 16.69 18.89
N PRO A 217 -7.15 17.64 19.50
CA PRO A 217 -6.47 17.36 20.75
C PRO A 217 -7.41 16.95 21.87
N LYS A 218 -7.13 15.83 22.53
CA LYS A 218 -7.88 15.38 23.72
C LYS A 218 -7.60 16.29 24.90
N PRO A 219 -8.57 16.48 25.83
CA PRO A 219 -8.35 17.19 27.09
C PRO A 219 -7.16 16.61 27.86
N ARG A 220 -6.42 17.46 28.60
CA ARG A 220 -5.18 17.07 29.31
C ARG A 220 -5.38 15.92 30.33
N GLU A 221 -6.53 15.80 30.94
CA GLU A 221 -6.85 14.74 31.91
C GLU A 221 -6.93 13.34 31.24
N GLN A 222 -7.46 13.24 30.04
CA GLN A 222 -7.52 11.99 29.28
C GLN A 222 -6.15 11.54 28.75
N GLN A 223 -5.17 12.44 28.66
CA GLN A 223 -3.81 12.14 28.24
C GLN A 223 -2.97 11.49 29.35
N ARG A 224 -3.33 11.63 30.64
CA ARG A 224 -2.60 11.05 31.78
C ARG A 224 -2.98 9.60 32.07
N GLY A 225 -4.22 9.19 31.84
CA GLY A 225 -4.72 7.84 32.15
C GLY A 225 -4.17 6.72 31.25
N GLN A 226 -3.47 7.01 30.16
CA GLN A 226 -2.85 6.02 29.25
C GLN A 226 -1.38 5.72 29.59
N LYS A 227 -0.77 6.40 30.55
CA LYS A 227 0.61 6.15 31.00
C LYS A 227 0.76 5.13 32.13
N GLU A 228 -0.35 4.63 32.69
CA GLU A 228 -0.36 3.73 33.86
C GLU A 228 -0.95 2.34 33.55
N ARG A 229 -0.95 1.90 32.31
CA ARG A 229 -1.35 0.52 32.00
C ARG A 229 -0.32 -0.20 31.15
#